data_3d176fb3cf54fb67226df397c60deddd
#
_entry.id   3d176fb3cf54fb67226df397c60deddd
#
_cell.length_a   1.000
_cell.length_b   1.000
_cell.length_c   1.000
_cell.angle_alpha   90.00
_cell.angle_beta   90.00
_cell.angle_gamma   90.00
#
_symmetry.space_group_name_H-M   'P 1'
#
loop_
_entity.id
_entity.type
_entity.pdbx_description
1 polymer ?
#
loop_
_entity_poly.entity_id
_entity_poly.type
_entity_poly.pdbx_seq_one_letter_code
_entity_poly.pdbx_strand_id
1 'polypeptide(L)'
;MDPPAEKPGEAGGLQITPQLLKSRTGEFSLESILLLKLRGLGLADLGCLGECLGLEWLDLSGNALTHLGPLASLRQLAVLNVANNRLTGLEPLATCENLQSLNAAGNLLATPGQLQCLAGLPCLEYLRLRDPLARLSNPLCASPSYWAAVRELLPGLKVIDGERVIGRGSEFYQLCRDLDSSLRPSSSPGPRATEAQPWVEPGYWESWPSRSSSILEEACRQFQDTLQECWDLDRQASDSLAQAEQVLSSAGPTSSFVF
;
A
#
# COMPACT_ATOMS: atom_id res chain seq x y z
N MET A 1 17.02 53.23 -13.32
CA MET A 1 16.54 51.97 -13.85
C MET A 1 16.76 50.93 -12.76
N ASP A 2 15.71 50.74 -11.97
CA ASP A 2 15.75 49.73 -10.88
C ASP A 2 15.54 48.34 -11.48
N PRO A 3 16.21 47.31 -10.94
CA PRO A 3 16.00 45.93 -11.39
C PRO A 3 14.61 45.44 -10.97
N PRO A 4 13.97 44.58 -11.77
CA PRO A 4 12.64 44.07 -11.47
C PRO A 4 12.67 43.22 -10.20
N ALA A 5 11.76 43.49 -9.28
CA ALA A 5 11.56 42.75 -8.05
C ALA A 5 11.24 41.27 -8.35
N GLU A 6 12.07 40.38 -7.86
CA GLU A 6 11.79 38.95 -7.79
C GLU A 6 10.56 38.70 -6.92
N LYS A 7 9.59 38.03 -7.48
CA LYS A 7 8.38 37.58 -6.74
C LYS A 7 8.79 36.52 -5.72
N PRO A 8 8.34 36.60 -4.47
CA PRO A 8 8.65 35.60 -3.47
C PRO A 8 7.92 34.29 -3.76
N GLY A 9 8.71 33.22 -3.96
CA GLY A 9 8.51 31.87 -3.51
C GLY A 9 7.19 31.17 -3.78
N GLU A 10 7.06 30.55 -4.93
CA GLU A 10 6.26 29.34 -5.01
C GLU A 10 6.86 28.30 -4.04
N ALA A 11 6.04 27.75 -3.16
CA ALA A 11 6.42 26.68 -2.23
C ALA A 11 6.97 25.51 -3.06
N GLY A 12 8.30 25.36 -3.05
CA GLY A 12 9.03 24.41 -3.89
C GLY A 12 8.77 22.98 -3.47
N GLY A 13 7.64 22.40 -3.95
CA GLY A 13 7.47 20.96 -3.96
C GLY A 13 8.53 20.33 -4.88
N LEU A 14 9.02 19.15 -4.53
CA LEU A 14 9.95 18.41 -5.38
C LEU A 14 9.31 18.21 -6.76
N GLN A 15 9.96 18.72 -7.81
CA GLN A 15 9.49 18.56 -9.17
C GLN A 15 10.12 17.31 -9.80
N ILE A 16 9.33 16.47 -10.47
CA ILE A 16 9.82 15.33 -11.21
C ILE A 16 10.52 15.82 -12.47
N THR A 17 11.82 15.59 -12.56
CA THR A 17 12.66 15.90 -13.73
C THR A 17 13.25 14.61 -14.30
N PRO A 18 13.61 14.58 -15.61
CA PRO A 18 14.28 13.44 -16.21
C PRO A 18 15.55 13.02 -15.47
N GLN A 19 16.32 13.98 -14.97
CA GLN A 19 17.54 13.72 -14.21
C GLN A 19 17.24 13.03 -12.87
N LEU A 20 16.18 13.45 -12.17
CA LEU A 20 15.74 12.81 -10.94
C LEU A 20 15.35 11.35 -11.19
N LEU A 21 14.57 11.08 -12.25
CA LEU A 21 14.14 9.73 -12.59
C LEU A 21 15.32 8.83 -12.93
N LYS A 22 16.22 9.29 -13.80
CA LYS A 22 17.44 8.56 -14.19
C LYS A 22 18.37 8.29 -12.98
N SER A 23 18.55 9.27 -12.10
CA SER A 23 19.40 9.11 -10.91
C SER A 23 18.84 8.11 -9.91
N ARG A 24 17.51 7.99 -9.83
CA ARG A 24 16.83 7.06 -8.93
C ARG A 24 16.76 5.63 -9.42
N THR A 25 16.68 5.45 -10.72
CA THR A 25 16.55 4.14 -11.36
C THR A 25 17.87 3.58 -11.86
N GLY A 26 18.85 4.44 -12.11
CA GLY A 26 20.10 4.08 -12.79
C GLY A 26 19.95 3.89 -14.30
N GLU A 27 18.79 4.19 -14.85
CA GLU A 27 18.50 4.03 -16.28
C GLU A 27 18.98 5.23 -17.11
N PHE A 28 19.46 4.96 -18.32
CA PHE A 28 19.91 6.00 -19.24
C PHE A 28 18.76 6.66 -20.02
N SER A 29 17.69 5.91 -20.28
CA SER A 29 16.48 6.36 -20.98
C SER A 29 15.27 6.29 -20.07
N LEU A 30 14.33 7.24 -20.19
CA LEU A 30 13.07 7.20 -19.44
C LEU A 30 12.19 6.03 -19.89
N GLU A 31 12.27 5.66 -21.16
CA GLU A 31 11.51 4.55 -21.73
C GLU A 31 11.93 3.18 -21.19
N SER A 32 13.19 3.05 -20.70
CA SER A 32 13.72 1.80 -20.12
C SER A 32 13.28 1.59 -18.67
N ILE A 33 12.66 2.58 -18.03
CA ILE A 33 12.24 2.50 -16.63
C ILE A 33 10.99 1.61 -16.54
N LEU A 34 11.15 0.43 -15.92
CA LEU A 34 10.06 -0.53 -15.71
C LEU A 34 9.43 -0.40 -14.32
N LEU A 35 10.23 -0.04 -13.31
CA LEU A 35 9.81 0.07 -11.92
C LEU A 35 10.26 1.39 -11.31
N LEU A 36 9.33 2.11 -10.65
CA LEU A 36 9.63 3.40 -10.06
C LEU A 36 8.94 3.59 -8.70
N LYS A 37 9.74 3.98 -7.69
CA LYS A 37 9.28 4.29 -6.33
C LYS A 37 9.50 5.77 -6.05
N LEU A 38 8.40 6.51 -5.90
CA LEU A 38 8.38 7.95 -5.57
C LEU A 38 7.51 8.23 -4.35
N ARG A 39 7.51 7.31 -3.39
CA ARG A 39 6.69 7.38 -2.18
C ARG A 39 7.16 8.51 -1.26
N GLY A 40 6.21 9.30 -0.71
CA GLY A 40 6.45 10.21 0.41
C GLY A 40 7.35 11.40 0.09
N LEU A 41 7.43 11.82 -1.17
CA LEU A 41 8.30 12.91 -1.64
C LEU A 41 7.61 14.29 -1.62
N GLY A 42 6.34 14.36 -1.20
CA GLY A 42 5.57 15.61 -1.20
C GLY A 42 5.23 16.11 -2.60
N LEU A 43 5.20 15.21 -3.60
CA LEU A 43 4.91 15.56 -4.99
C LEU A 43 3.48 16.08 -5.13
N ALA A 44 3.33 17.23 -5.80
CA ALA A 44 2.04 17.81 -6.18
C ALA A 44 1.75 17.61 -7.69
N ASP A 45 2.80 17.44 -8.50
CA ASP A 45 2.74 17.25 -9.94
C ASP A 45 3.62 16.07 -10.37
N LEU A 46 3.21 15.40 -11.44
CA LEU A 46 3.90 14.25 -12.00
C LEU A 46 4.94 14.61 -13.07
N GLY A 47 4.98 15.85 -13.52
CA GLY A 47 5.98 16.39 -14.46
C GLY A 47 6.15 15.52 -15.71
N CYS A 48 7.41 15.10 -15.99
CA CYS A 48 7.78 14.29 -17.15
C CYS A 48 7.50 12.78 -17.00
N LEU A 49 6.78 12.34 -15.97
CA LEU A 49 6.56 10.91 -15.71
C LEU A 49 5.87 10.19 -16.88
N GLY A 50 5.03 10.92 -17.64
CA GLY A 50 4.36 10.39 -18.82
C GLY A 50 5.29 9.98 -19.98
N GLU A 51 6.59 10.32 -19.92
CA GLU A 51 7.60 9.92 -20.87
C GLU A 51 8.17 8.51 -20.59
N CYS A 52 7.88 7.94 -19.42
CA CYS A 52 8.34 6.61 -19.01
C CYS A 52 7.42 5.52 -19.60
N LEU A 53 7.37 5.41 -20.93
CA LEU A 53 6.40 4.59 -21.66
C LEU A 53 6.50 3.08 -21.35
N GLY A 54 7.67 2.60 -20.93
CA GLY A 54 7.90 1.20 -20.52
C GLY A 54 7.46 0.88 -19.07
N LEU A 55 6.96 1.86 -18.32
CA LEU A 55 6.71 1.70 -16.88
C LEU A 55 5.58 0.71 -16.61
N GLU A 56 5.88 -0.36 -15.87
CA GLU A 56 4.96 -1.41 -15.49
C GLU A 56 4.53 -1.31 -14.02
N TRP A 57 5.41 -0.82 -13.14
CA TRP A 57 5.15 -0.73 -11.70
C TRP A 57 5.49 0.66 -11.16
N LEU A 58 4.51 1.29 -10.49
CA LEU A 58 4.64 2.67 -10.00
C LEU A 58 4.07 2.83 -8.59
N ASP A 59 4.90 3.34 -7.66
CA ASP A 59 4.47 3.74 -6.32
C ASP A 59 4.61 5.25 -6.13
N LEU A 60 3.47 5.91 -6.05
CA LEU A 60 3.30 7.35 -5.78
C LEU A 60 2.62 7.61 -4.42
N SER A 61 2.59 6.60 -3.55
CA SER A 61 1.88 6.71 -2.27
C SER A 61 2.46 7.79 -1.35
N GLY A 62 1.59 8.41 -0.53
CA GLY A 62 2.01 9.39 0.47
C GLY A 62 2.50 10.71 -0.10
N ASN A 63 1.95 11.15 -1.23
CA ASN A 63 2.23 12.44 -1.86
C ASN A 63 1.05 13.42 -1.73
N ALA A 64 1.09 14.52 -2.44
CA ALA A 64 0.05 15.55 -2.43
C ALA A 64 -0.66 15.69 -3.80
N LEU A 65 -0.70 14.60 -4.59
CA LEU A 65 -1.25 14.59 -5.93
C LEU A 65 -2.75 14.84 -5.93
N THR A 66 -3.21 15.72 -6.82
CA THR A 66 -4.63 16.02 -7.04
C THR A 66 -5.17 15.45 -8.34
N HIS A 67 -4.28 15.15 -9.29
CA HIS A 67 -4.64 14.61 -10.61
C HIS A 67 -3.51 13.72 -11.17
N LEU A 68 -3.86 12.85 -12.12
CA LEU A 68 -2.97 11.82 -12.68
C LEU A 68 -2.74 12.02 -14.19
N GLY A 69 -2.94 13.23 -14.73
CA GLY A 69 -2.87 13.51 -16.17
C GLY A 69 -1.73 12.82 -16.93
N PRO A 70 -0.46 12.95 -16.48
CA PRO A 70 0.68 12.32 -17.17
C PRO A 70 0.62 10.79 -17.24
N LEU A 71 -0.15 10.11 -16.40
CA LEU A 71 -0.26 8.64 -16.44
C LEU A 71 -1.07 8.14 -17.64
N ALA A 72 -1.84 8.99 -18.31
CA ALA A 72 -2.65 8.62 -19.46
C ALA A 72 -1.85 8.04 -20.64
N SER A 73 -0.55 8.32 -20.72
CA SER A 73 0.35 7.77 -21.76
C SER A 73 0.95 6.40 -21.39
N LEU A 74 0.83 5.96 -20.11
CA LEU A 74 1.50 4.77 -19.58
C LEU A 74 0.67 3.50 -19.81
N ARG A 75 0.57 3.04 -21.05
CA ARG A 75 -0.26 1.89 -21.42
C ARG A 75 0.28 0.56 -20.86
N GLN A 76 1.60 0.46 -20.57
CA GLN A 76 2.21 -0.74 -20.02
C GLN A 76 2.04 -0.88 -18.50
N LEU A 77 1.49 0.15 -17.83
CA LEU A 77 1.35 0.18 -16.38
C LEU A 77 0.42 -0.94 -15.90
N ALA A 78 1.00 -1.89 -15.13
CA ALA A 78 0.29 -3.04 -14.59
C ALA A 78 -0.05 -2.86 -13.10
N VAL A 79 0.82 -2.22 -12.33
CA VAL A 79 0.62 -2.01 -10.89
C VAL A 79 0.81 -0.54 -10.54
N LEU A 80 -0.22 0.05 -9.94
CA LEU A 80 -0.21 1.45 -9.52
C LEU A 80 -0.61 1.58 -8.05
N ASN A 81 0.25 2.23 -7.27
CA ASN A 81 -0.04 2.62 -5.89
C ASN A 81 -0.07 4.14 -5.77
N VAL A 82 -1.26 4.71 -5.62
CA VAL A 82 -1.53 6.14 -5.36
C VAL A 82 -2.18 6.37 -4.00
N ALA A 83 -2.00 5.45 -3.06
CA ALA A 83 -2.58 5.57 -1.73
C ALA A 83 -2.08 6.82 -1.00
N ASN A 84 -2.95 7.37 -0.12
CA ASN A 84 -2.64 8.54 0.69
C ASN A 84 -2.18 9.74 -0.17
N ASN A 85 -3.06 10.17 -1.07
CA ASN A 85 -2.95 11.38 -1.90
C ASN A 85 -4.23 12.22 -1.77
N ARG A 86 -4.45 13.17 -2.68
CA ARG A 86 -5.61 14.08 -2.68
C ARG A 86 -6.44 13.95 -3.96
N LEU A 87 -6.49 12.77 -4.55
CA LEU A 87 -7.17 12.52 -5.82
C LEU A 87 -8.67 12.59 -5.65
N THR A 88 -9.33 13.33 -6.53
CA THR A 88 -10.79 13.41 -6.63
C THR A 88 -11.36 12.67 -7.82
N GLY A 89 -10.51 12.17 -8.74
CA GLY A 89 -10.89 11.40 -9.92
C GLY A 89 -9.74 10.53 -10.40
N LEU A 90 -10.08 9.56 -11.23
CA LEU A 90 -9.15 8.56 -11.77
C LEU A 90 -9.22 8.48 -13.31
N GLU A 91 -9.83 9.48 -13.96
CA GLU A 91 -10.12 9.50 -15.41
C GLU A 91 -8.87 9.23 -16.29
N PRO A 92 -7.66 9.75 -15.96
CA PRO A 92 -6.47 9.47 -16.76
C PRO A 92 -6.08 8.00 -16.82
N LEU A 93 -6.55 7.17 -15.87
CA LEU A 93 -6.26 5.74 -15.87
C LEU A 93 -7.07 4.94 -16.89
N ALA A 94 -8.08 5.53 -17.51
CA ALA A 94 -8.93 4.86 -18.51
C ALA A 94 -8.15 4.31 -19.73
N THR A 95 -6.94 4.84 -19.98
CA THR A 95 -6.06 4.43 -21.09
C THR A 95 -5.00 3.40 -20.67
N CYS A 96 -4.88 3.08 -19.38
CA CYS A 96 -3.92 2.11 -18.85
C CYS A 96 -4.46 0.68 -19.01
N GLU A 97 -4.58 0.18 -20.23
CA GLU A 97 -5.25 -1.08 -20.60
C GLU A 97 -4.65 -2.32 -19.88
N ASN A 98 -3.36 -2.27 -19.53
CA ASN A 98 -2.67 -3.34 -18.85
C ASN A 98 -2.76 -3.27 -17.31
N LEU A 99 -3.48 -2.28 -16.76
CA LEU A 99 -3.57 -2.09 -15.31
C LEU A 99 -4.31 -3.28 -14.66
N GLN A 100 -3.60 -4.00 -13.80
CA GLN A 100 -4.09 -5.19 -13.09
C GLN A 100 -4.40 -4.87 -11.62
N SER A 101 -3.57 -4.02 -10.98
CA SER A 101 -3.68 -3.72 -9.56
C SER A 101 -3.62 -2.22 -9.31
N LEU A 102 -4.67 -1.70 -8.66
CA LEU A 102 -4.75 -0.30 -8.27
C LEU A 102 -4.97 -0.16 -6.76
N ASN A 103 -4.07 0.53 -6.09
CA ASN A 103 -4.27 0.97 -4.70
C ASN A 103 -4.52 2.48 -4.69
N ALA A 104 -5.75 2.88 -4.44
CA ALA A 104 -6.20 4.27 -4.31
C ALA A 104 -6.75 4.61 -2.92
N ALA A 105 -6.40 3.82 -1.88
CA ALA A 105 -6.85 4.05 -0.51
C ALA A 105 -6.39 5.40 0.05
N GLY A 106 -7.24 6.07 0.84
CA GLY A 106 -6.87 7.34 1.47
C GLY A 106 -6.77 8.50 0.48
N ASN A 107 -7.65 8.56 -0.49
CA ASN A 107 -7.85 9.67 -1.40
C ASN A 107 -9.19 10.39 -1.11
N LEU A 108 -9.65 11.26 -1.99
CA LEU A 108 -10.85 12.07 -1.86
C LEU A 108 -11.97 11.62 -2.80
N LEU A 109 -12.01 10.34 -3.18
CA LEU A 109 -13.06 9.77 -4.00
C LEU A 109 -14.35 9.70 -3.18
N ALA A 110 -15.39 10.43 -3.60
CA ALA A 110 -16.62 10.61 -2.83
C ALA A 110 -17.78 9.74 -3.34
N THR A 111 -17.80 9.40 -4.63
CA THR A 111 -18.91 8.69 -5.27
C THR A 111 -18.41 7.52 -6.11
N PRO A 112 -19.22 6.43 -6.24
CA PRO A 112 -18.86 5.32 -7.14
C PRO A 112 -18.74 5.74 -8.60
N GLY A 113 -19.44 6.79 -9.04
CA GLY A 113 -19.37 7.31 -10.41
C GLY A 113 -17.95 7.78 -10.82
N GLN A 114 -17.12 8.18 -9.85
CA GLN A 114 -15.70 8.55 -10.10
C GLN A 114 -14.81 7.34 -10.46
N LEU A 115 -15.34 6.12 -10.27
CA LEU A 115 -14.65 4.87 -10.66
C LEU A 115 -15.09 4.40 -12.07
N GLN A 116 -16.03 5.09 -12.73
CA GLN A 116 -16.57 4.68 -14.04
C GLN A 116 -15.49 4.54 -15.11
N CYS A 117 -14.44 5.35 -15.05
CA CYS A 117 -13.29 5.28 -15.95
C CYS A 117 -12.55 3.94 -15.90
N LEU A 118 -12.65 3.22 -14.78
CA LEU A 118 -12.03 1.91 -14.61
C LEU A 118 -12.83 0.76 -15.21
N ALA A 119 -14.11 0.96 -15.52
CA ALA A 119 -15.00 -0.09 -16.04
C ALA A 119 -14.58 -0.61 -17.43
N GLY A 120 -13.82 0.19 -18.18
CA GLY A 120 -13.26 -0.19 -19.48
C GLY A 120 -11.93 -0.95 -19.43
N LEU A 121 -11.35 -1.15 -18.24
CA LEU A 121 -10.02 -1.77 -18.10
C LEU A 121 -10.13 -3.31 -18.07
N PRO A 122 -9.66 -4.02 -19.12
CA PRO A 122 -9.90 -5.45 -19.26
C PRO A 122 -9.08 -6.30 -18.28
N CYS A 123 -7.95 -5.77 -17.82
CA CYS A 123 -7.00 -6.50 -16.98
C CYS A 123 -7.14 -6.18 -15.49
N LEU A 124 -8.02 -5.24 -15.08
CA LEU A 124 -8.10 -4.81 -13.68
C LEU A 124 -8.76 -5.89 -12.80
N GLU A 125 -7.96 -6.47 -11.91
CA GLU A 125 -8.34 -7.55 -11.01
C GLU A 125 -8.36 -7.16 -9.53
N TYR A 126 -7.48 -6.23 -9.15
CA TYR A 126 -7.25 -5.84 -7.74
C TYR A 126 -7.50 -4.35 -7.56
N LEU A 127 -8.46 -4.01 -6.73
CA LEU A 127 -8.76 -2.62 -6.37
C LEU A 127 -8.75 -2.44 -4.86
N ARG A 128 -8.02 -1.43 -4.38
CA ARG A 128 -8.03 -1.04 -2.97
C ARG A 128 -8.46 0.42 -2.84
N LEU A 129 -9.57 0.66 -2.16
CA LEU A 129 -10.14 1.98 -1.87
C LEU A 129 -10.07 2.32 -0.37
N ARG A 130 -9.92 1.28 0.46
CA ARG A 130 -9.78 1.37 1.91
C ARG A 130 -8.68 0.42 2.39
N ASP A 131 -7.86 0.88 3.33
CA ASP A 131 -6.89 0.06 4.04
C ASP A 131 -7.09 0.23 5.56
N PRO A 132 -7.74 -0.75 6.23
CA PRO A 132 -7.99 -0.67 7.67
C PRO A 132 -6.72 -0.66 8.50
N LEU A 133 -5.66 -1.35 8.05
CA LEU A 133 -4.38 -1.44 8.77
C LEU A 133 -3.65 -0.10 8.76
N ALA A 134 -3.58 0.55 7.61
CA ALA A 134 -2.99 1.87 7.46
C ALA A 134 -3.95 3.01 7.87
N ARG A 135 -5.20 2.70 8.23
CA ARG A 135 -6.28 3.67 8.52
C ARG A 135 -6.54 4.64 7.39
N LEU A 136 -6.40 4.17 6.16
CA LEU A 136 -6.65 4.94 4.94
C LEU A 136 -8.03 4.58 4.38
N SER A 137 -8.82 5.59 4.05
CA SER A 137 -10.17 5.40 3.48
C SER A 137 -10.51 6.55 2.55
N ASN A 138 -11.33 6.27 1.54
CA ASN A 138 -11.98 7.28 0.72
C ASN A 138 -13.36 7.65 1.29
N PRO A 139 -13.89 8.86 1.05
CA PRO A 139 -15.23 9.26 1.49
C PRO A 139 -16.33 8.29 1.01
N LEU A 140 -16.23 7.76 -0.21
CA LEU A 140 -17.20 6.80 -0.76
C LEU A 140 -17.32 5.52 0.08
N CYS A 141 -16.25 5.11 0.79
CA CYS A 141 -16.24 3.91 1.63
C CYS A 141 -17.05 4.08 2.93
N ALA A 142 -17.52 5.30 3.25
CA ALA A 142 -18.39 5.55 4.40
C ALA A 142 -19.80 4.99 4.17
N SER A 143 -20.22 4.81 2.91
CA SER A 143 -21.52 4.20 2.60
C SER A 143 -21.48 2.69 2.85
N PRO A 144 -22.44 2.11 3.58
CA PRO A 144 -22.50 0.66 3.78
C PRO A 144 -22.69 -0.13 2.47
N SER A 145 -23.23 0.51 1.43
CA SER A 145 -23.45 -0.11 0.12
C SER A 145 -22.29 0.06 -0.87
N TYR A 146 -21.19 0.75 -0.47
CA TYR A 146 -20.10 1.06 -1.43
C TYR A 146 -19.52 -0.18 -2.09
N TRP A 147 -19.35 -1.26 -1.32
CA TRP A 147 -18.74 -2.49 -1.81
C TRP A 147 -19.61 -3.16 -2.89
N ALA A 148 -20.94 -3.18 -2.67
CA ALA A 148 -21.89 -3.68 -3.66
C ALA A 148 -21.90 -2.81 -4.92
N ALA A 149 -21.87 -1.47 -4.76
CA ALA A 149 -21.82 -0.54 -5.87
C ALA A 149 -20.52 -0.66 -6.70
N VAL A 150 -19.37 -0.86 -6.05
CA VAL A 150 -18.09 -1.11 -6.73
C VAL A 150 -18.12 -2.42 -7.51
N ARG A 151 -18.67 -3.48 -6.92
CA ARG A 151 -18.82 -4.79 -7.56
C ARG A 151 -19.74 -4.74 -8.78
N GLU A 152 -20.83 -4.00 -8.69
CA GLU A 152 -21.77 -3.82 -9.82
C GLU A 152 -21.11 -3.05 -10.97
N LEU A 153 -20.37 -1.99 -10.64
CA LEU A 153 -19.67 -1.15 -11.60
C LEU A 153 -18.48 -1.85 -12.27
N LEU A 154 -17.76 -2.69 -11.51
CA LEU A 154 -16.51 -3.33 -11.92
C LEU A 154 -16.61 -4.86 -11.73
N PRO A 155 -17.41 -5.56 -12.55
CA PRO A 155 -17.68 -6.99 -12.36
C PRO A 155 -16.46 -7.89 -12.60
N GLY A 156 -15.40 -7.39 -13.26
CA GLY A 156 -14.14 -8.11 -13.51
C GLY A 156 -13.20 -8.20 -12.31
N LEU A 157 -13.47 -7.47 -11.23
CA LEU A 157 -12.60 -7.49 -10.06
C LEU A 157 -12.62 -8.83 -9.35
N LYS A 158 -11.44 -9.33 -8.99
CA LYS A 158 -11.24 -10.52 -8.17
C LYS A 158 -11.11 -10.19 -6.67
N VAL A 159 -10.56 -9.02 -6.37
CA VAL A 159 -10.31 -8.58 -4.99
C VAL A 159 -10.64 -7.10 -4.83
N ILE A 160 -11.45 -6.77 -3.82
CA ILE A 160 -11.76 -5.39 -3.40
C ILE A 160 -11.33 -5.24 -1.93
N ASP A 161 -10.49 -4.26 -1.65
CA ASP A 161 -9.98 -3.93 -0.29
C ASP A 161 -9.31 -5.12 0.44
N GLY A 162 -8.77 -6.08 -0.31
CA GLY A 162 -8.17 -7.30 0.23
C GLY A 162 -9.15 -8.47 0.40
N GLU A 163 -10.45 -8.25 0.16
CA GLU A 163 -11.48 -9.29 0.21
C GLU A 163 -11.76 -9.86 -1.19
N ARG A 164 -11.84 -11.18 -1.32
CA ARG A 164 -12.18 -11.83 -2.61
C ARG A 164 -13.64 -11.61 -2.98
N VAL A 165 -13.88 -11.21 -4.22
CA VAL A 165 -15.24 -10.95 -4.76
C VAL A 165 -15.95 -12.25 -5.12
N ILE A 166 -15.20 -13.23 -5.65
CA ILE A 166 -15.74 -14.52 -6.14
C ILE A 166 -14.83 -15.67 -5.66
N GLY A 167 -15.44 -16.80 -5.31
CA GLY A 167 -14.74 -18.04 -4.99
C GLY A 167 -14.97 -18.58 -3.58
N ARG A 168 -14.41 -19.77 -3.30
CA ARG A 168 -14.53 -20.41 -1.98
C ARG A 168 -13.99 -19.48 -0.88
N GLY A 169 -14.88 -19.04 0.00
CA GLY A 169 -14.56 -18.14 1.11
C GLY A 169 -15.23 -16.77 1.04
N SER A 170 -15.57 -16.23 -0.17
CA SER A 170 -16.28 -14.95 -0.26
C SER A 170 -17.73 -15.07 0.24
N GLU A 171 -18.42 -16.15 -0.14
CA GLU A 171 -19.80 -16.43 0.31
C GLU A 171 -19.84 -16.74 1.81
N PHE A 172 -18.87 -17.51 2.30
CA PHE A 172 -18.75 -17.80 3.72
C PHE A 172 -18.44 -16.54 4.55
N TYR A 173 -17.57 -15.67 4.05
CA TYR A 173 -17.24 -14.41 4.74
C TYR A 173 -18.43 -13.44 4.74
N GLN A 174 -19.18 -13.35 3.63
CA GLN A 174 -20.42 -12.58 3.58
C GLN A 174 -21.47 -13.14 4.54
N LEU A 175 -21.65 -14.46 4.56
CA LEU A 175 -22.56 -15.13 5.49
C LEU A 175 -22.17 -14.84 6.95
N CYS A 176 -20.90 -14.90 7.29
CA CYS A 176 -20.41 -14.55 8.64
C CYS A 176 -20.68 -13.07 8.98
N ARG A 177 -20.50 -12.16 8.04
CA ARG A 177 -20.76 -10.72 8.22
C ARG A 177 -22.27 -10.45 8.39
N ASP A 178 -23.11 -11.13 7.63
CA ASP A 178 -24.57 -11.00 7.71
C ASP A 178 -25.08 -11.58 9.04
N LEU A 179 -24.52 -12.70 9.50
CA LEU A 179 -24.77 -13.26 10.80
C LEU A 179 -24.33 -12.31 11.94
N ASP A 180 -23.15 -11.73 11.85
CA ASP A 180 -22.64 -10.76 12.84
C ASP A 180 -23.52 -9.50 12.91
N SER A 181 -24.00 -9.03 11.76
CA SER A 181 -24.92 -7.88 11.70
C SER A 181 -26.30 -8.23 12.25
N SER A 182 -26.77 -9.46 12.09
CA SER A 182 -28.04 -9.97 12.60
C SER A 182 -27.99 -10.29 14.09
N LEU A 183 -26.79 -10.63 14.60
CA LEU A 183 -26.54 -10.96 16.02
C LEU A 183 -26.18 -9.74 16.87
N ARG A 184 -25.97 -8.55 16.27
CA ARG A 184 -25.81 -7.32 17.05
C ARG A 184 -27.12 -7.01 17.75
N PRO A 185 -27.18 -7.03 19.10
CA PRO A 185 -28.39 -6.73 19.82
C PRO A 185 -28.77 -5.28 19.52
N SER A 186 -29.91 -5.07 18.88
CA SER A 186 -30.62 -3.80 18.92
C SER A 186 -30.81 -3.45 20.39
N SER A 187 -30.36 -2.27 20.78
CA SER A 187 -30.41 -1.76 22.16
C SER A 187 -31.87 -1.56 22.61
N SER A 188 -32.52 -2.65 22.96
CA SER A 188 -33.75 -2.65 23.74
C SER A 188 -33.61 -3.71 24.83
N PRO A 189 -33.95 -3.42 26.12
CA PRO A 189 -33.86 -4.37 27.19
C PRO A 189 -34.98 -5.41 27.04
N GLY A 190 -34.68 -6.53 26.41
CA GLY A 190 -35.53 -7.71 26.33
C GLY A 190 -35.13 -8.76 27.37
N PRO A 191 -35.97 -9.73 27.67
CA PRO A 191 -35.87 -10.59 28.84
C PRO A 191 -34.60 -11.44 28.84
N ARG A 192 -34.08 -11.64 30.05
CA ARG A 192 -32.86 -12.39 30.40
C ARG A 192 -32.66 -13.60 29.50
N ALA A 193 -31.55 -13.58 28.74
CA ALA A 193 -31.05 -14.72 28.03
C ALA A 193 -30.80 -15.88 29.03
N THR A 194 -31.49 -16.98 28.82
CA THR A 194 -31.10 -18.31 29.33
C THR A 194 -29.65 -18.50 28.87
N GLU A 195 -28.78 -18.89 29.80
CA GLU A 195 -27.38 -19.22 29.51
C GLU A 195 -27.33 -20.11 28.28
N ALA A 196 -26.74 -19.58 27.21
CA ALA A 196 -26.55 -20.34 25.99
C ALA A 196 -25.59 -21.49 26.33
N GLN A 197 -26.10 -22.70 26.36
CA GLN A 197 -25.27 -23.90 26.50
C GLN A 197 -24.29 -23.91 25.32
N PRO A 198 -22.98 -24.05 25.55
CA PRO A 198 -22.03 -24.16 24.46
C PRO A 198 -22.45 -25.32 23.57
N TRP A 199 -22.55 -25.08 22.27
CA TRP A 199 -22.90 -26.09 21.25
C TRP A 199 -21.82 -27.16 21.06
N VAL A 200 -20.67 -27.01 21.74
CA VAL A 200 -19.53 -27.95 21.77
C VAL A 200 -19.21 -28.23 23.20
N GLU A 201 -19.02 -29.51 23.54
CA GLU A 201 -18.65 -29.92 24.91
C GLU A 201 -17.28 -29.37 25.31
N PRO A 202 -17.09 -28.99 26.60
CA PRO A 202 -15.76 -28.62 27.10
C PRO A 202 -14.77 -29.75 26.84
N GLY A 203 -13.61 -29.41 26.20
CA GLY A 203 -12.59 -30.40 25.86
C GLY A 203 -12.68 -30.93 24.42
N TYR A 204 -13.70 -30.58 23.63
CA TYR A 204 -13.81 -31.03 22.25
C TYR A 204 -12.55 -30.68 21.42
N TRP A 205 -11.97 -29.51 21.65
CA TRP A 205 -10.76 -29.05 20.95
C TRP A 205 -9.47 -29.66 21.50
N GLU A 206 -9.50 -30.19 22.73
CA GLU A 206 -8.36 -30.83 23.39
C GLU A 206 -8.19 -32.28 22.94
N SER A 207 -9.25 -32.93 22.42
CA SER A 207 -9.24 -34.31 21.95
C SER A 207 -8.76 -34.48 20.49
N TRP A 208 -8.51 -33.40 19.78
CA TRP A 208 -7.87 -33.48 18.47
C TRP A 208 -6.38 -33.75 18.67
N PRO A 209 -5.85 -34.90 18.21
CA PRO A 209 -4.42 -35.06 18.18
C PRO A 209 -3.88 -33.92 17.33
N SER A 210 -3.04 -33.08 17.90
CA SER A 210 -2.33 -32.05 17.16
C SER A 210 -1.52 -32.79 16.09
N ARG A 211 -2.08 -32.90 14.89
CA ARG A 211 -1.26 -33.14 13.71
C ARG A 211 -0.46 -31.86 13.51
N SER A 212 0.56 -31.72 14.36
CA SER A 212 1.64 -30.82 14.05
C SER A 212 2.11 -31.26 12.67
N SER A 213 1.85 -30.44 11.68
CA SER A 213 2.40 -30.65 10.37
C SER A 213 3.91 -30.56 10.57
N SER A 214 4.64 -31.66 10.38
CA SER A 214 6.10 -31.68 10.48
C SER A 214 6.75 -30.60 9.61
N ILE A 215 6.06 -30.18 8.56
CA ILE A 215 6.43 -29.06 7.69
C ILE A 215 6.32 -27.72 8.43
N LEU A 216 5.28 -27.52 9.26
CA LEU A 216 5.05 -26.29 10.01
C LEU A 216 6.04 -26.17 11.17
N GLU A 217 6.33 -27.28 11.86
CA GLU A 217 7.36 -27.32 12.92
C GLU A 217 8.75 -27.07 12.34
N GLU A 218 9.06 -27.67 11.20
CA GLU A 218 10.33 -27.47 10.50
C GLU A 218 10.46 -26.01 10.03
N ALA A 219 9.41 -25.43 9.45
CA ALA A 219 9.40 -24.02 9.04
C ALA A 219 9.55 -23.05 10.23
N CYS A 220 8.90 -23.32 11.35
CA CYS A 220 9.06 -22.55 12.59
C CYS A 220 10.49 -22.64 13.13
N ARG A 221 11.09 -23.85 13.10
CA ARG A 221 12.48 -24.04 13.52
C ARG A 221 13.44 -23.26 12.64
N GLN A 222 13.32 -23.38 11.31
CA GLN A 222 14.17 -22.64 10.36
C GLN A 222 14.03 -21.11 10.54
N PHE A 223 12.81 -20.63 10.82
CA PHE A 223 12.59 -19.22 11.09
C PHE A 223 13.26 -18.77 12.39
N GLN A 224 13.19 -19.57 13.45
CA GLN A 224 13.88 -19.30 14.72
C GLN A 224 15.39 -19.29 14.56
N ASP A 225 15.96 -20.26 13.82
CA ASP A 225 17.38 -20.35 13.53
C ASP A 225 17.86 -19.09 12.77
N THR A 226 17.10 -18.66 11.75
CA THR A 226 17.42 -17.45 10.97
C THR A 226 17.35 -16.18 11.84
N LEU A 227 16.38 -16.07 12.72
CA LEU A 227 16.29 -14.94 13.67
C LEU A 227 17.49 -14.91 14.61
N GLN A 228 17.91 -16.08 15.09
CA GLN A 228 19.08 -16.18 15.97
C GLN A 228 20.35 -15.73 15.25
N GLU A 229 20.55 -16.17 14.01
CA GLU A 229 21.67 -15.72 13.17
C GLU A 229 21.65 -14.20 12.95
N CYS A 230 20.49 -13.61 12.70
CA CYS A 230 20.35 -12.15 12.58
C CYS A 230 20.76 -11.42 13.85
N TRP A 231 20.35 -11.91 15.01
CA TRP A 231 20.72 -11.31 16.30
C TRP A 231 22.20 -11.45 16.61
N ASP A 232 22.81 -12.57 16.25
CA ASP A 232 24.24 -12.78 16.45
C ASP A 232 25.08 -11.88 15.54
N LEU A 233 24.63 -11.65 14.29
CA LEU A 233 25.23 -10.69 13.36
C LEU A 233 25.10 -9.25 13.87
N ASP A 234 23.94 -8.85 14.38
CA ASP A 234 23.72 -7.53 14.95
C ASP A 234 24.63 -7.27 16.16
N ARG A 235 24.78 -8.29 17.02
CA ARG A 235 25.70 -8.23 18.17
C ARG A 235 27.15 -8.07 17.70
N GLN A 236 27.60 -8.87 16.73
CA GLN A 236 28.94 -8.78 16.17
C GLN A 236 29.23 -7.41 15.54
N ALA A 237 28.23 -6.85 14.83
CA ALA A 237 28.32 -5.52 14.25
C ALA A 237 28.45 -4.45 15.34
N SER A 238 27.67 -4.56 16.42
CA SER A 238 27.71 -3.66 17.57
C SER A 238 29.05 -3.73 18.31
N ASP A 239 29.58 -4.94 18.53
CA ASP A 239 30.89 -5.16 19.15
C ASP A 239 32.02 -4.59 18.28
N SER A 240 31.94 -4.75 16.96
CA SER A 240 32.94 -4.20 16.02
C SER A 240 32.91 -2.67 16.00
N LEU A 241 31.72 -2.05 16.08
CA LEU A 241 31.59 -0.61 16.20
C LEU A 241 32.20 -0.10 17.51
N ALA A 242 31.92 -0.75 18.64
CA ALA A 242 32.46 -0.40 19.93
C ALA A 242 34.01 -0.50 19.96
N GLN A 243 34.56 -1.53 19.33
CA GLN A 243 36.02 -1.66 19.17
C GLN A 243 36.61 -0.54 18.29
N ALA A 244 35.97 -0.20 17.19
CA ALA A 244 36.40 0.90 16.32
C ALA A 244 36.38 2.26 17.05
N GLU A 245 35.34 2.53 17.83
CA GLU A 245 35.24 3.73 18.67
C GLU A 245 36.33 3.78 19.75
N GLN A 246 36.62 2.64 20.35
CA GLN A 246 37.70 2.54 21.35
C GLN A 246 39.08 2.80 20.74
N VAL A 247 39.37 2.30 19.54
CA VAL A 247 40.59 2.57 18.79
C VAL A 247 40.69 4.05 18.41
N LEU A 248 39.60 4.65 17.93
CA LEU A 248 39.54 6.07 17.59
C LEU A 248 39.71 6.96 18.80
N SER A 249 39.16 6.60 19.96
CA SER A 249 39.31 7.36 21.21
C SER A 249 40.68 7.21 21.83
N SER A 250 41.39 6.10 21.59
CA SER A 250 42.77 5.85 22.05
C SER A 250 43.83 6.48 21.14
N ALA A 251 43.51 6.74 19.88
CA ALA A 251 44.33 7.53 18.96
C ALA A 251 44.11 9.03 19.28
N GLY A 252 44.77 9.51 20.31
CA GLY A 252 44.77 10.91 20.72
C GLY A 252 45.18 11.85 19.57
N PRO A 253 44.88 13.17 19.67
CA PRO A 253 45.06 14.11 18.57
C PRO A 253 46.55 14.22 18.26
N THR A 254 46.98 13.62 17.16
CA THR A 254 48.30 13.83 16.62
C THR A 254 48.43 15.26 16.16
N SER A 255 49.15 16.03 17.00
CA SER A 255 50.01 17.15 16.66
C SER A 255 49.72 17.94 15.39
N SER A 256 49.29 19.19 15.62
CA SER A 256 49.40 20.32 14.70
C SER A 256 50.66 20.29 13.86
N PHE A 257 50.54 20.21 12.55
CA PHE A 257 51.52 20.73 11.63
C PHE A 257 51.27 22.23 11.42
N VAL A 258 52.15 23.02 12.02
CA VAL A 258 52.38 24.42 11.67
C VAL A 258 53.18 24.43 10.38
N PHE A 259 52.64 25.07 9.36
CA PHE A 259 53.37 25.81 8.32
C PHE A 259 52.59 27.05 7.99
#